data_ec90a36ba7d07bd39fef9a9ca26f5c1e
#
_entry.id   ec90a36ba7d07bd39fef9a9ca26f5c1e
#
_cell.length_a   1.000
_cell.length_b   1.000
_cell.length_c   1.000
_cell.angle_alpha   90.00
_cell.angle_beta   90.00
_cell.angle_gamma   90.00
#
_symmetry.space_group_name_H-M   'P 1'
#
loop_
_entity.id
_entity.type
_entity.pdbx_description
1 polymer ?
#
loop_
_entity_poly.entity_id
_entity_poly.type
_entity_poly.pdbx_seq_one_letter_code
_entity_poly.pdbx_strand_id
1 'polypeptide(L)'
;MPTTAAPPPITPPRFTTARLDALPLEPAYAEEMAAVLADPALYGFTGGEPPAPAALRARYERQCAGSPDPGERWWNWVLRVRAAGDGEAGGEAGGELVGYVQATVRGSRAEIAWVVGTPWQGRGYASEAAQGLAAHLASAGGVRELVAHIHPDHAASAAVALAAGLGPTEEWEDGERRWAASVTLPPVP
;
A
#
# COMPACT_ATOMS: atom_id res chain seq x y z
N MET A 1 8.57 -22.21 -28.60
CA MET A 1 9.17 -20.89 -28.32
C MET A 1 8.55 -20.38 -27.04
N PRO A 2 9.29 -20.21 -25.93
CA PRO A 2 8.72 -19.60 -24.76
C PRO A 2 8.45 -18.13 -25.07
N THR A 3 7.20 -17.71 -24.95
CA THR A 3 6.81 -16.30 -25.02
C THR A 3 7.42 -15.61 -23.79
N THR A 4 8.47 -14.84 -23.99
CA THR A 4 9.01 -13.98 -22.92
C THR A 4 7.93 -12.96 -22.59
N ALA A 5 7.27 -13.11 -21.44
CA ALA A 5 6.34 -12.11 -20.95
C ALA A 5 7.10 -10.77 -20.83
N ALA A 6 6.47 -9.70 -21.31
CA ALA A 6 7.04 -8.36 -21.15
C ALA A 6 7.31 -8.10 -19.66
N PRO A 7 8.42 -7.43 -19.33
CA PRO A 7 8.66 -7.04 -17.93
C PRO A 7 7.47 -6.24 -17.42
N PRO A 8 7.03 -6.50 -16.18
CA PRO A 8 5.89 -5.79 -15.60
C PRO A 8 6.17 -4.29 -15.55
N PRO A 9 5.13 -3.45 -15.68
CA PRO A 9 5.31 -2.00 -15.63
C PRO A 9 5.96 -1.58 -14.31
N ILE A 10 6.88 -0.66 -14.40
CA ILE A 10 7.54 -0.06 -13.23
C ILE A 10 6.49 0.70 -12.39
N THR A 11 5.54 1.36 -13.06
CA THR A 11 4.41 2.06 -12.42
C THR A 11 3.25 1.09 -12.24
N PRO A 12 2.76 0.87 -11.01
CA PRO A 12 1.62 0.01 -10.79
C PRO A 12 0.33 0.65 -11.35
N PRO A 13 -0.65 -0.14 -11.81
CA PRO A 13 -1.94 0.40 -12.19
C PRO A 13 -2.68 0.98 -10.97
N ARG A 14 -3.46 2.05 -11.20
CA ARG A 14 -4.36 2.59 -10.17
C ARG A 14 -5.45 1.57 -9.83
N PHE A 15 -5.97 1.64 -8.62
CA PHE A 15 -7.18 0.93 -8.24
C PHE A 15 -8.08 1.83 -7.36
N THR A 16 -9.33 1.45 -7.24
CA THR A 16 -10.33 2.20 -6.47
C THR A 16 -11.03 1.29 -5.49
N THR A 17 -11.50 1.87 -4.41
CA THR A 17 -12.39 1.25 -3.44
C THR A 17 -13.70 2.04 -3.35
N ALA A 18 -14.56 1.74 -2.40
CA ALA A 18 -15.81 2.49 -2.24
C ALA A 18 -15.57 3.99 -1.96
N ARG A 19 -14.54 4.33 -1.18
CA ARG A 19 -14.29 5.71 -0.73
C ARG A 19 -12.91 6.25 -1.08
N LEU A 20 -12.01 5.42 -1.64
CA LEU A 20 -10.61 5.79 -1.90
C LEU A 20 -10.23 5.55 -3.35
N ASP A 21 -9.43 6.46 -3.89
CA ASP A 21 -8.61 6.26 -5.07
C ASP A 21 -7.17 5.97 -4.62
N ALA A 22 -6.64 4.81 -5.01
CA ALA A 22 -5.24 4.48 -4.87
C ALA A 22 -4.51 4.89 -6.16
N LEU A 23 -3.80 6.02 -6.07
CA LEU A 23 -3.09 6.62 -7.18
C LEU A 23 -1.63 6.16 -7.16
N PRO A 24 -1.06 5.72 -8.30
CA PRO A 24 0.35 5.41 -8.36
C PRO A 24 1.19 6.54 -7.78
N LEU A 25 2.23 6.17 -7.01
CA LEU A 25 3.09 7.14 -6.36
C LEU A 25 3.82 8.01 -7.39
N GLU A 26 3.82 9.32 -7.14
CA GLU A 26 4.58 10.31 -7.90
C GLU A 26 5.33 11.24 -6.95
N PRO A 27 6.53 11.73 -7.30
CA PRO A 27 7.27 12.69 -6.49
C PRO A 27 6.51 13.99 -6.22
N ALA A 28 5.56 14.34 -7.08
CA ALA A 28 4.72 15.52 -6.93
C ALA A 28 3.84 15.49 -5.67
N TYR A 29 3.48 14.30 -5.17
CA TYR A 29 2.68 14.16 -3.95
C TYR A 29 3.45 14.45 -2.66
N ALA A 30 4.77 14.65 -2.71
CA ALA A 30 5.59 14.76 -1.52
C ALA A 30 5.21 15.95 -0.62
N GLU A 31 4.81 17.07 -1.21
CA GLU A 31 4.41 18.27 -0.44
C GLU A 31 3.14 18.00 0.39
N GLU A 32 2.09 17.50 -0.26
CA GLU A 32 0.82 17.17 0.39
C GLU A 32 0.98 16.01 1.39
N MET A 33 1.71 14.96 1.00
CA MET A 33 1.96 13.80 1.85
C MET A 33 2.84 14.11 3.06
N ALA A 34 3.73 15.09 3.00
CA ALA A 34 4.51 15.50 4.17
C ALA A 34 3.59 16.03 5.28
N ALA A 35 2.52 16.74 4.93
CA ALA A 35 1.52 17.18 5.88
C ALA A 35 0.70 16.01 6.46
N VAL A 36 0.33 15.03 5.63
CA VAL A 36 -0.37 13.79 6.06
C VAL A 36 0.47 13.00 7.06
N LEU A 37 1.79 12.96 6.87
CA LEU A 37 2.76 12.17 7.64
C LEU A 37 3.45 12.99 8.76
N ALA A 38 2.94 14.18 9.09
CA ALA A 38 3.59 15.09 10.02
C ALA A 38 3.48 14.70 11.50
N ASP A 39 2.55 13.81 11.86
CA ASP A 39 2.35 13.43 13.26
C ASP A 39 3.42 12.40 13.70
N PRO A 40 4.25 12.73 14.72
CA PRO A 40 5.22 11.80 15.27
C PRO A 40 4.63 10.48 15.79
N ALA A 41 3.36 10.46 16.16
CA ALA A 41 2.68 9.25 16.64
C ALA A 41 2.63 8.13 15.57
N LEU A 42 2.71 8.47 14.29
CA LEU A 42 2.78 7.49 13.20
C LEU A 42 4.06 6.62 13.22
N TYR A 43 5.08 7.09 13.92
CA TYR A 43 6.41 6.47 13.95
C TYR A 43 6.69 5.67 15.22
N GLY A 44 5.70 5.58 16.12
CA GLY A 44 5.86 4.94 17.43
C GLY A 44 6.22 3.44 17.36
N PHE A 45 5.83 2.74 16.31
CA PHE A 45 6.12 1.31 16.11
C PHE A 45 7.16 1.06 15.01
N THR A 46 7.18 1.90 13.97
CA THR A 46 8.07 1.72 12.81
C THR A 46 9.42 2.44 12.96
N GLY A 47 9.52 3.30 13.96
CA GLY A 47 10.70 4.16 14.13
C GLY A 47 10.78 5.28 13.10
N GLY A 48 11.79 6.15 13.25
CA GLY A 48 11.97 7.31 12.38
C GLY A 48 11.27 8.56 12.91
N GLU A 49 11.11 9.54 12.01
CA GLU A 49 10.51 10.85 12.31
C GLU A 49 9.74 11.38 11.10
N PRO A 50 8.85 12.36 11.28
CA PRO A 50 8.14 13.00 10.18
C PRO A 50 9.11 13.55 9.13
N PRO A 51 8.96 13.17 7.84
CA PRO A 51 9.88 13.60 6.80
C PRO A 51 9.61 15.04 6.38
N ALA A 52 10.67 15.83 6.18
CA ALA A 52 10.54 17.10 5.47
C ALA A 52 10.12 16.84 4.00
N PRO A 53 9.38 17.79 3.36
CA PRO A 53 8.90 17.61 1.97
C PRO A 53 10.00 17.24 0.97
N ALA A 54 11.17 17.87 1.06
CA ALA A 54 12.31 17.58 0.17
C ALA A 54 12.87 16.17 0.35
N ALA A 55 12.97 15.69 1.60
CA ALA A 55 13.43 14.34 1.91
C ALA A 55 12.40 13.29 1.43
N LEU A 56 11.09 13.59 1.58
CA LEU A 56 10.01 12.74 1.10
C LEU A 56 10.01 12.67 -0.42
N ARG A 57 10.20 13.80 -1.12
CA ARG A 57 10.33 13.83 -2.58
C ARG A 57 11.48 12.95 -3.07
N ALA A 58 12.67 13.08 -2.48
CA ALA A 58 13.82 12.26 -2.84
C ALA A 58 13.58 10.75 -2.58
N ARG A 59 12.83 10.42 -1.51
CA ARG A 59 12.39 9.03 -1.25
C ARG A 59 11.44 8.55 -2.34
N TYR A 60 10.45 9.35 -2.75
CA TYR A 60 9.49 9.00 -3.79
C TYR A 60 10.16 8.82 -5.15
N GLU A 61 11.13 9.66 -5.50
CA GLU A 61 11.94 9.50 -6.71
C GLU A 61 12.64 8.12 -6.75
N ARG A 62 13.24 7.70 -5.63
CA ARG A 62 13.86 6.36 -5.53
C ARG A 62 12.83 5.24 -5.62
N GLN A 63 11.66 5.38 -4.97
CA GLN A 63 10.60 4.37 -5.03
C GLN A 63 10.01 4.24 -6.44
N CYS A 64 9.83 5.35 -7.15
CA CYS A 64 9.37 5.37 -8.53
C CYS A 64 10.41 4.81 -9.52
N ALA A 65 11.70 4.92 -9.21
CA ALA A 65 12.76 4.30 -10.00
C ALA A 65 12.72 2.76 -9.93
N GLY A 66 12.04 2.20 -8.93
CA GLY A 66 11.91 0.77 -8.72
C GLY A 66 13.06 0.14 -7.95
N SER A 67 12.93 -1.16 -7.70
CA SER A 67 13.96 -1.92 -7.00
C SER A 67 15.21 -2.11 -7.84
N PRO A 68 16.42 -2.02 -7.25
CA PRO A 68 17.65 -2.41 -7.91
C PRO A 68 17.75 -3.94 -8.13
N ASP A 69 16.95 -4.74 -7.43
CA ASP A 69 16.83 -6.18 -7.65
C ASP A 69 15.80 -6.46 -8.77
N PRO A 70 16.21 -7.05 -9.91
CA PRO A 70 15.30 -7.36 -11.01
C PRO A 70 14.23 -8.40 -10.67
N GLY A 71 14.41 -9.16 -9.60
CA GLY A 71 13.42 -10.12 -9.06
C GLY A 71 12.36 -9.47 -8.17
N GLU A 72 12.50 -8.19 -7.88
CA GLU A 72 11.64 -7.46 -6.96
C GLU A 72 10.98 -6.26 -7.64
N ARG A 73 9.72 -6.02 -7.32
CA ARG A 73 8.96 -4.85 -7.77
C ARG A 73 8.47 -4.07 -6.59
N TRP A 74 8.69 -2.77 -6.58
CA TRP A 74 8.14 -1.83 -5.61
C TRP A 74 6.92 -1.15 -6.19
N TRP A 75 5.77 -1.48 -5.65
CA TRP A 75 4.51 -0.88 -6.03
C TRP A 75 3.99 -0.02 -4.88
N ASN A 76 3.83 1.26 -5.15
CA ASN A 76 3.47 2.25 -4.16
C ASN A 76 2.30 3.11 -4.67
N TRP A 77 1.36 3.40 -3.78
CA TRP A 77 0.21 4.25 -4.07
C TRP A 77 -0.02 5.23 -2.92
N VAL A 78 -0.42 6.47 -3.26
CA VAL A 78 -1.05 7.38 -2.30
C VAL A 78 -2.55 7.15 -2.31
N LEU A 79 -3.20 7.37 -1.17
CA LEU A 79 -4.64 7.19 -0.98
C LEU A 79 -5.32 8.55 -0.96
N ARG A 80 -6.27 8.76 -1.87
CA ARG A 80 -7.09 9.96 -1.95
C ARG A 80 -8.54 9.64 -1.63
N VAL A 81 -9.18 10.43 -0.77
CA VAL A 81 -10.61 10.29 -0.49
C VAL A 81 -11.39 10.76 -1.71
N ARG A 82 -12.35 9.97 -2.16
CA ARG A 82 -13.23 10.32 -3.28
C ARG A 82 -14.25 11.36 -2.82
N ALA A 83 -14.42 12.43 -3.59
CA ALA A 83 -15.47 13.40 -3.32
C ALA A 83 -16.86 12.77 -3.55
N ALA A 84 -17.84 13.15 -2.73
CA ALA A 84 -19.20 12.70 -2.90
C ALA A 84 -19.77 13.24 -4.24
N GLY A 85 -19.96 12.37 -5.23
CA GLY A 85 -20.47 12.73 -6.54
C GLY A 85 -19.53 12.46 -7.73
N ASP A 86 -18.28 12.06 -7.48
CA ASP A 86 -17.38 11.65 -8.56
C ASP A 86 -17.82 10.26 -9.08
N GLY A 87 -18.66 10.30 -10.11
CA GLY A 87 -19.01 9.12 -10.91
C GLY A 87 -17.77 8.55 -11.61
N GLU A 88 -17.87 7.34 -12.16
CA GLU A 88 -16.82 6.53 -12.80
C GLU A 88 -15.97 7.19 -13.92
N ALA A 89 -16.09 8.47 -14.17
CA ALA A 89 -15.35 9.18 -15.21
C ALA A 89 -14.15 9.91 -14.61
N GLY A 90 -12.98 9.37 -14.84
CA GLY A 90 -11.60 9.87 -14.75
C GLY A 90 -11.27 11.36 -14.66
N GLY A 91 -12.04 12.13 -13.87
CA GLY A 91 -11.69 13.49 -13.48
C GLY A 91 -10.64 13.49 -12.39
N GLU A 92 -9.80 14.52 -12.35
CA GLU A 92 -8.85 14.72 -11.25
C GLU A 92 -9.61 14.70 -9.92
N ALA A 93 -9.36 13.68 -9.12
CA ALA A 93 -10.06 13.43 -7.87
C ALA A 93 -9.85 14.61 -6.91
N GLY A 94 -10.93 15.35 -6.64
CA GLY A 94 -10.91 16.57 -5.83
C GLY A 94 -10.84 16.37 -4.32
N GLY A 95 -10.41 15.19 -3.83
CA GLY A 95 -10.34 14.90 -2.40
C GLY A 95 -8.92 15.01 -1.82
N GLU A 96 -8.82 14.98 -0.49
CA GLU A 96 -7.55 15.05 0.24
C GLU A 96 -6.78 13.72 0.17
N LEU A 97 -5.44 13.80 0.14
CA LEU A 97 -4.58 12.65 0.42
C LEU A 97 -4.66 12.32 1.92
N VAL A 98 -4.79 11.04 2.23
CA VAL A 98 -5.01 10.58 3.61
C VAL A 98 -4.00 9.54 4.09
N GLY A 99 -3.16 9.03 3.19
CA GLY A 99 -2.19 8.00 3.50
C GLY A 99 -1.60 7.35 2.27
N TYR A 100 -1.01 6.18 2.47
CA TYR A 100 -0.44 5.38 1.39
C TYR A 100 -0.58 3.88 1.66
N VAL A 101 -0.48 3.09 0.60
CA VAL A 101 -0.25 1.66 0.65
C VAL A 101 0.91 1.29 -0.26
N GLN A 102 1.60 0.22 0.08
CA GLN A 102 2.72 -0.26 -0.71
C GLN A 102 2.75 -1.79 -0.77
N ALA A 103 3.39 -2.32 -1.80
CA ALA A 103 3.66 -3.73 -1.96
C ALA A 103 5.06 -3.94 -2.52
N THR A 104 5.85 -4.77 -1.86
CA THR A 104 7.09 -5.32 -2.38
C THR A 104 6.80 -6.70 -2.91
N VAL A 105 6.84 -6.86 -4.24
CA VAL A 105 6.43 -8.09 -4.92
C VAL A 105 7.64 -8.88 -5.40
N ARG A 106 7.74 -10.13 -4.95
CA ARG A 106 8.74 -11.12 -5.39
C ARG A 106 8.03 -12.38 -5.88
N GLY A 107 8.10 -12.64 -7.19
CA GLY A 107 7.36 -13.75 -7.78
C GLY A 107 5.85 -13.63 -7.55
N SER A 108 5.26 -14.61 -6.86
CA SER A 108 3.83 -14.62 -6.49
C SER A 108 3.55 -14.19 -5.04
N ARG A 109 4.54 -13.67 -4.33
CA ARG A 109 4.42 -13.17 -2.96
C ARG A 109 4.52 -11.66 -2.94
N ALA A 110 3.67 -11.00 -2.17
CA ALA A 110 3.73 -9.58 -1.92
C ALA A 110 3.79 -9.29 -0.41
N GLU A 111 4.78 -8.54 0.01
CA GLU A 111 4.80 -7.93 1.32
C GLU A 111 4.13 -6.56 1.23
N ILE A 112 3.10 -6.35 2.05
CA ILE A 112 2.25 -5.16 2.02
C ILE A 112 2.37 -4.33 3.29
N ALA A 113 2.24 -3.02 3.15
CA ALA A 113 2.19 -2.09 4.26
C ALA A 113 1.20 -0.95 3.96
N TRP A 114 0.76 -0.28 5.03
CA TRP A 114 -0.22 0.80 4.99
C TRP A 114 0.06 1.84 6.06
N VAL A 115 -0.24 3.09 5.75
CA VAL A 115 -0.27 4.19 6.70
C VAL A 115 -1.43 5.10 6.35
N VAL A 116 -2.19 5.51 7.36
CA VAL A 116 -3.22 6.56 7.29
C VAL A 116 -2.85 7.64 8.30
N GLY A 117 -2.83 8.89 7.85
CA GLY A 117 -2.53 10.05 8.69
C GLY A 117 -3.50 10.16 9.87
N THR A 118 -3.00 10.60 11.01
CA THR A 118 -3.75 10.64 12.28
C THR A 118 -5.13 11.29 12.18
N PRO A 119 -5.34 12.42 11.46
CA PRO A 119 -6.67 13.03 11.34
C PRO A 119 -7.74 12.16 10.64
N TRP A 120 -7.31 11.17 9.88
CA TRP A 120 -8.19 10.28 9.10
C TRP A 120 -8.30 8.86 9.68
N GLN A 121 -7.59 8.57 10.77
CA GLN A 121 -7.69 7.29 11.48
C GLN A 121 -9.07 7.10 12.12
N GLY A 122 -9.40 5.86 12.48
CA GLY A 122 -10.69 5.52 13.09
C GLY A 122 -11.89 5.55 12.14
N ARG A 123 -11.69 5.87 10.85
CA ARG A 123 -12.74 5.96 9.83
C ARG A 123 -12.81 4.71 8.92
N GLY A 124 -11.98 3.71 9.18
CA GLY A 124 -11.92 2.46 8.39
C GLY A 124 -11.13 2.56 7.08
N TYR A 125 -10.47 3.68 6.78
CA TYR A 125 -9.72 3.86 5.52
C TYR A 125 -8.56 2.88 5.36
N ALA A 126 -7.81 2.59 6.43
CA ALA A 126 -6.70 1.64 6.37
C ALA A 126 -7.18 0.24 6.02
N SER A 127 -8.25 -0.24 6.65
CA SER A 127 -8.84 -1.56 6.37
C SER A 127 -9.38 -1.64 4.94
N GLU A 128 -10.09 -0.61 4.49
CA GLU A 128 -10.62 -0.53 3.12
C GLU A 128 -9.49 -0.51 2.09
N ALA A 129 -8.44 0.28 2.32
CA ALA A 129 -7.27 0.35 1.43
C ALA A 129 -6.52 -0.98 1.37
N ALA A 130 -6.29 -1.65 2.50
CA ALA A 130 -5.62 -2.93 2.56
C ALA A 130 -6.42 -4.05 1.87
N GLN A 131 -7.74 -4.08 2.02
CA GLN A 131 -8.64 -4.99 1.29
C GLN A 131 -8.59 -4.73 -0.21
N GLY A 132 -8.67 -3.46 -0.64
CA GLY A 132 -8.56 -3.08 -2.04
C GLY A 132 -7.21 -3.46 -2.64
N LEU A 133 -6.12 -3.24 -1.91
CA LEU A 133 -4.77 -3.64 -2.31
C LEU A 133 -4.66 -5.16 -2.47
N ALA A 134 -5.18 -5.94 -1.51
CA ALA A 134 -5.18 -7.39 -1.57
C ALA A 134 -5.91 -7.92 -2.82
N ALA A 135 -7.09 -7.41 -3.10
CA ALA A 135 -7.87 -7.76 -4.29
C ALA A 135 -7.15 -7.34 -5.59
N HIS A 136 -6.57 -6.15 -5.62
CA HIS A 136 -5.82 -5.65 -6.76
C HIS A 136 -4.58 -6.50 -7.06
N LEU A 137 -3.79 -6.83 -6.05
CA LEU A 137 -2.59 -7.68 -6.19
C LEU A 137 -2.93 -9.09 -6.66
N ALA A 138 -4.03 -9.66 -6.18
CA ALA A 138 -4.51 -10.97 -6.62
C ALA A 138 -4.88 -10.97 -8.10
N SER A 139 -5.64 -9.97 -8.55
CA SER A 139 -6.18 -9.91 -9.91
C SER A 139 -5.16 -9.41 -10.94
N ALA A 140 -4.52 -8.27 -10.68
CA ALA A 140 -3.62 -7.63 -11.64
C ALA A 140 -2.16 -8.01 -11.46
N GLY A 141 -1.74 -8.36 -10.24
CA GLY A 141 -0.36 -8.66 -9.89
C GLY A 141 0.04 -10.12 -9.99
N GLY A 142 -0.91 -11.05 -10.11
CA GLY A 142 -0.65 -12.49 -10.05
C GLY A 142 -0.12 -12.96 -8.69
N VAL A 143 -0.34 -12.18 -7.64
CA VAL A 143 0.08 -12.48 -6.27
C VAL A 143 -0.82 -13.59 -5.70
N ARG A 144 -0.22 -14.54 -5.00
CA ARG A 144 -0.91 -15.66 -4.35
C ARG A 144 -0.69 -15.74 -2.85
N GLU A 145 0.31 -15.01 -2.36
CA GLU A 145 0.59 -14.89 -0.94
C GLU A 145 0.78 -13.42 -0.58
N LEU A 146 0.04 -12.97 0.42
CA LEU A 146 0.24 -11.67 1.05
C LEU A 146 0.94 -11.85 2.38
N VAL A 147 1.86 -10.95 2.69
CA VAL A 147 2.60 -10.91 3.96
C VAL A 147 2.61 -9.48 4.48
N ALA A 148 2.53 -9.34 5.80
CA ALA A 148 2.81 -8.08 6.50
C ALA A 148 3.58 -8.39 7.78
N HIS A 149 4.46 -7.47 8.20
CA HIS A 149 5.15 -7.53 9.48
C HIS A 149 4.55 -6.48 10.41
N ILE A 150 4.15 -6.87 11.60
CA ILE A 150 3.41 -6.02 12.53
C ILE A 150 3.98 -6.17 13.94
N HIS A 151 4.31 -5.03 14.54
CA HIS A 151 4.73 -5.00 15.93
C HIS A 151 3.63 -5.59 16.84
N PRO A 152 3.95 -6.46 17.82
CA PRO A 152 2.96 -7.19 18.62
C PRO A 152 2.00 -6.27 19.38
N ASP A 153 2.46 -5.09 19.79
CA ASP A 153 1.64 -4.11 20.51
C ASP A 153 0.82 -3.18 19.57
N HIS A 154 0.99 -3.32 18.24
CA HIS A 154 0.28 -2.47 17.27
C HIS A 154 -1.09 -3.04 16.91
N ALA A 155 -2.01 -3.03 17.88
CA ALA A 155 -3.36 -3.60 17.73
C ALA A 155 -4.14 -3.01 16.54
N ALA A 156 -3.95 -1.73 16.21
CA ALA A 156 -4.61 -1.10 15.08
C ALA A 156 -4.17 -1.72 13.74
N SER A 157 -2.87 -1.94 13.52
CA SER A 157 -2.38 -2.62 12.31
C SER A 157 -2.81 -4.08 12.26
N ALA A 158 -2.84 -4.78 13.41
CA ALA A 158 -3.36 -6.15 13.48
C ALA A 158 -4.83 -6.24 13.03
N ALA A 159 -5.66 -5.27 13.43
CA ALA A 159 -7.06 -5.20 12.99
C ALA A 159 -7.19 -4.95 11.48
N VAL A 160 -6.33 -4.12 10.89
CA VAL A 160 -6.27 -3.90 9.44
C VAL A 160 -5.84 -5.17 8.70
N ALA A 161 -4.83 -5.88 9.19
CA ALA A 161 -4.37 -7.15 8.63
C ALA A 161 -5.50 -8.18 8.60
N LEU A 162 -6.21 -8.35 9.72
CA LEU A 162 -7.39 -9.23 9.80
C LEU A 162 -8.46 -8.85 8.78
N ALA A 163 -8.77 -7.56 8.65
CA ALA A 163 -9.73 -7.07 7.67
C ALA A 163 -9.31 -7.39 6.23
N ALA A 164 -8.02 -7.35 5.92
CA ALA A 164 -7.46 -7.72 4.62
C ALA A 164 -7.32 -9.24 4.42
N GLY A 165 -7.74 -10.05 5.40
CA GLY A 165 -7.70 -11.51 5.33
C GLY A 165 -6.41 -12.16 5.78
N LEU A 166 -5.43 -11.39 6.31
CA LEU A 166 -4.19 -11.95 6.85
C LEU A 166 -4.44 -12.47 8.28
N GLY A 167 -3.78 -13.59 8.59
CA GLY A 167 -3.71 -14.13 9.96
C GLY A 167 -2.29 -14.11 10.50
N PRO A 168 -2.12 -14.04 11.84
CA PRO A 168 -0.81 -14.10 12.47
C PRO A 168 -0.18 -15.50 12.28
N THR A 169 1.12 -15.54 12.04
CA THR A 169 1.90 -16.78 11.95
C THR A 169 2.80 -16.93 13.18
N GLU A 170 3.55 -18.01 13.28
CA GLU A 170 4.56 -18.19 14.34
C GLU A 170 5.93 -17.61 13.95
N GLU A 171 6.04 -16.99 12.77
CA GLU A 171 7.30 -16.41 12.28
C GLU A 171 7.45 -14.96 12.75
N TRP A 172 8.70 -14.58 13.03
CA TRP A 172 9.08 -13.26 13.51
C TRP A 172 10.28 -12.75 12.71
N GLU A 173 10.31 -11.46 12.45
CA GLU A 173 11.41 -10.76 11.79
C GLU A 173 11.59 -9.38 12.47
N ASP A 174 12.80 -9.07 12.91
CA ASP A 174 13.17 -7.79 13.55
C ASP A 174 12.24 -7.33 14.70
N GLY A 175 11.66 -8.28 15.45
CA GLY A 175 10.73 -8.00 16.55
C GLY A 175 9.28 -7.81 16.13
N GLU A 176 9.00 -7.93 14.86
CA GLU A 176 7.64 -7.90 14.31
C GLU A 176 7.13 -9.31 14.01
N ARG A 177 5.86 -9.54 14.25
CA ARG A 177 5.20 -10.80 13.91
C ARG A 177 4.80 -10.79 12.45
N ARG A 178 5.13 -11.89 11.75
CA ARG A 178 4.67 -12.08 10.37
C ARG A 178 3.19 -12.45 10.35
N TRP A 179 2.44 -11.77 9.51
CA TRP A 179 1.04 -12.05 9.16
C TRP A 179 0.98 -12.48 7.70
N ALA A 180 0.15 -13.47 7.38
CA ALA A 180 0.08 -13.99 6.02
C ALA A 180 -1.34 -14.40 5.61
N ALA A 181 -1.60 -14.35 4.31
CA ALA A 181 -2.79 -14.91 3.68
C ALA A 181 -2.44 -15.55 2.33
N SER A 182 -3.07 -16.68 2.03
CA SER A 182 -3.13 -17.18 0.66
C SER A 182 -4.25 -16.48 -0.10
N VAL A 183 -3.95 -15.97 -1.28
CA VAL A 183 -4.92 -15.30 -2.15
C VAL A 183 -5.29 -16.23 -3.29
N THR A 184 -6.55 -16.62 -3.33
CA THR A 184 -7.08 -17.44 -4.43
C THR A 184 -7.66 -16.49 -5.49
N LEU A 185 -7.22 -16.63 -6.74
CA LEU A 185 -7.88 -15.94 -7.84
C LEU A 185 -9.31 -16.46 -7.95
N PRO A 186 -10.31 -15.58 -8.19
CA PRO A 186 -11.62 -16.07 -8.59
C PRO A 186 -11.46 -16.96 -9.85
N PRO A 187 -12.26 -18.02 -9.96
CA PRO A 187 -12.20 -18.87 -11.16
C PRO A 187 -12.42 -18.00 -12.40
N VAL A 188 -11.55 -18.17 -13.38
CA VAL A 188 -11.73 -17.54 -14.70
C VAL A 188 -13.03 -18.09 -15.29
N PRO A 189 -13.98 -17.23 -15.69
CA PRO A 189 -15.25 -17.66 -16.28
C PRO A 189 -15.07 -18.39 -17.61
#